data_e4e7e4e8a92f6370918c08cefd7bebb0
#
_entry.id   e4e7e4e8a92f6370918c08cefd7bebb0
#
_cell.length_a   1.000
_cell.length_b   1.000
_cell.length_c   1.000
_cell.angle_alpha   90.00
_cell.angle_beta   90.00
_cell.angle_gamma   90.00
#
_symmetry.space_group_name_H-M   'P 1'
#
loop_
_entity.id
_entity.type
_entity.pdbx_description
1 polymer ?
#
loop_
_entity_poly.entity_id
_entity_poly.type
_entity_poly.pdbx_seq_one_letter_code
_entity_poly.pdbx_strand_id
1 'polypeptide(L)' 'MSDSIGEKLKQVRNAKGMTLKELGDTAGLSAGYLSQLERGKSSIGMSQLGKLANCLGVDVRYFISEEFQSENP' A
#
# COMPACT_ATOMS: atom_id res chain seq x y z
N MET A 1 4.50 15.26 9.65
CA MET A 1 3.69 14.83 8.53
C MET A 1 3.46 13.35 8.55
N SER A 2 2.22 12.96 8.39
CA SER A 2 1.92 11.55 8.35
C SER A 2 2.26 10.96 6.98
N ASP A 3 2.62 9.71 6.98
CA ASP A 3 2.88 9.00 5.75
C ASP A 3 1.59 8.74 5.02
N SER A 4 1.62 8.91 3.72
CA SER A 4 0.49 8.53 2.89
C SER A 4 0.44 7.01 2.75
N ILE A 5 -0.69 6.52 2.23
CA ILE A 5 -0.83 5.09 1.95
C ILE A 5 0.28 4.64 1.02
N GLY A 6 0.58 5.45 -0.01
CA GLY A 6 1.62 5.09 -0.97
C GLY A 6 2.99 4.98 -0.33
N GLU A 7 3.32 5.90 0.56
CA GLU A 7 4.61 5.85 1.23
C GLU A 7 4.72 4.64 2.14
N LYS A 8 3.65 4.32 2.86
CA LYS A 8 3.66 3.14 3.71
C LYS A 8 3.77 1.87 2.88
N LEU A 9 3.09 1.84 1.75
CA LEU A 9 3.17 0.70 0.86
C LEU A 9 4.61 0.49 0.39
N LYS A 10 5.28 1.56 0.00
CA LYS A 10 6.66 1.47 -0.44
C LYS A 10 7.56 0.98 0.68
N GLN A 11 7.36 1.49 1.89
CA GLN A 11 8.17 1.08 3.03
C GLN A 11 8.03 -0.41 3.32
N VAL A 12 6.80 -0.90 3.32
CA VAL A 12 6.56 -2.31 3.60
C VAL A 12 7.13 -3.18 2.48
N ARG A 13 6.91 -2.77 1.23
CA ARG A 13 7.44 -3.52 0.10
C ARG A 13 8.95 -3.64 0.17
N ASN A 14 9.62 -2.53 0.44
CA ASN A 14 11.08 -2.53 0.56
C ASN A 14 11.56 -3.38 1.74
N ALA A 15 10.84 -3.31 2.85
CA ALA A 15 11.19 -4.11 4.01
C ALA A 15 11.08 -5.59 3.72
N LYS A 16 10.17 -5.98 2.83
CA LYS A 16 10.02 -7.38 2.42
C LYS A 16 10.97 -7.76 1.29
N GLY A 17 11.75 -6.82 0.79
CA GLY A 17 12.69 -7.09 -0.28
C GLY A 17 12.05 -7.35 -1.62
N MET A 18 10.85 -6.82 -1.86
CA MET A 18 10.13 -7.07 -3.10
C MET A 18 10.31 -5.92 -4.08
N THR A 19 10.44 -6.29 -5.36
CA THR A 19 10.38 -5.28 -6.42
C THR A 19 8.92 -4.96 -6.72
N LEU A 20 8.71 -3.86 -7.44
CA LEU A 20 7.37 -3.52 -7.89
C LEU A 20 6.78 -4.63 -8.76
N LYS A 21 7.63 -5.23 -9.60
CA LYS A 21 7.16 -6.31 -10.46
C LYS A 21 6.73 -7.52 -9.64
N GLU A 22 7.53 -7.88 -8.65
CA GLU A 22 7.20 -9.03 -7.82
C GLU A 22 5.89 -8.81 -7.06
N LEU A 23 5.72 -7.63 -6.49
CA LEU A 23 4.47 -7.34 -5.80
C LEU A 23 3.30 -7.34 -6.76
N GLY A 24 3.49 -6.74 -7.94
CA GLY A 24 2.44 -6.71 -8.95
C GLY A 24 2.03 -8.10 -9.40
N ASP A 25 3.01 -8.97 -9.63
CA ASP A 25 2.72 -10.35 -10.04
C ASP A 25 1.90 -11.07 -8.97
N THR A 26 2.24 -10.87 -7.71
CA THR A 26 1.52 -11.52 -6.62
C THR A 26 0.13 -10.95 -6.45
N ALA A 27 -0.02 -9.64 -6.60
CA ALA A 27 -1.29 -8.97 -6.33
C ALA A 27 -2.18 -8.83 -7.56
N GLY A 28 -1.67 -9.17 -8.73
CA GLY A 28 -2.44 -9.03 -9.96
C GLY A 28 -2.54 -7.59 -10.44
N LEU A 29 -1.52 -6.78 -10.17
CA LEU A 29 -1.49 -5.39 -10.56
C LEU A 29 -0.23 -5.10 -11.35
N SER A 30 -0.26 -4.06 -12.19
CA SER A 30 0.91 -3.71 -12.94
C SER A 30 1.92 -2.96 -12.08
N ALA A 31 3.20 -3.12 -12.40
CA ALA A 31 4.24 -2.41 -11.69
C ALA A 31 4.09 -0.90 -11.88
N GLY A 32 3.64 -0.47 -13.05
CA GLY A 32 3.43 0.95 -13.29
C GLY A 32 2.35 1.54 -12.40
N TYR A 33 1.25 0.81 -12.22
CA TYR A 33 0.19 1.26 -11.34
C TYR A 33 0.69 1.33 -9.90
N LEU A 34 1.41 0.30 -9.46
CA LEU A 34 1.96 0.29 -8.11
C LEU A 34 2.92 1.44 -7.89
N SER A 35 3.74 1.74 -8.89
CA SER A 35 4.65 2.87 -8.80
C SER A 35 3.88 4.17 -8.61
N GLN A 36 2.77 4.34 -9.32
CA GLN A 36 1.97 5.53 -9.17
C GLN A 36 1.29 5.60 -7.80
N LEU A 37 0.85 4.46 -7.30
CA LEU A 37 0.30 4.42 -5.95
C LEU A 37 1.31 4.88 -4.92
N GLU A 38 2.54 4.39 -5.05
CA GLU A 38 3.58 4.71 -4.08
C GLU A 38 3.95 6.19 -4.11
N ARG A 39 3.77 6.82 -5.26
CA ARG A 39 4.06 8.25 -5.40
C ARG A 39 2.86 9.14 -5.13
N GLY A 40 1.73 8.55 -4.78
CA GLY A 40 0.53 9.31 -4.50
C GLY A 40 -0.17 9.85 -5.73
N LYS A 41 0.10 9.28 -6.90
CA LYS A 41 -0.46 9.76 -8.15
C LYS A 41 -1.67 8.97 -8.60
N SER A 42 -1.99 7.90 -7.91
CA SER A 42 -3.20 7.10 -8.17
C SER A 42 -3.80 6.72 -6.85
N SER A 43 -5.09 6.44 -6.87
CA SER A 43 -5.80 6.00 -5.68
C SER A 43 -6.06 4.50 -5.77
N ILE A 44 -6.42 3.91 -4.64
CA ILE A 44 -6.70 2.48 -4.57
C ILE A 44 -7.92 2.27 -3.69
N GLY A 45 -8.77 1.34 -4.12
CA GLY A 45 -9.94 1.00 -3.32
C GLY A 45 -9.57 0.10 -2.16
N MET A 46 -10.47 0.07 -1.16
CA MET A 46 -10.21 -0.72 0.05
C MET A 46 -10.04 -2.20 -0.25
N SER A 47 -10.82 -2.71 -1.20
CA SER A 47 -10.73 -4.12 -1.53
C SER A 47 -9.34 -4.49 -2.06
N GLN A 48 -8.82 -3.66 -2.95
CA GLN A 48 -7.49 -3.92 -3.50
C GLN A 48 -6.40 -3.66 -2.48
N LEU A 49 -6.58 -2.66 -1.63
CA LEU A 49 -5.63 -2.41 -0.57
C LEU A 49 -5.54 -3.61 0.36
N GLY A 50 -6.68 -4.23 0.65
CA GLY A 50 -6.69 -5.44 1.45
C GLY A 50 -5.91 -6.57 0.80
N LYS A 51 -6.03 -6.72 -0.51
CA LYS A 51 -5.25 -7.72 -1.23
C LYS A 51 -3.76 -7.45 -1.15
N LEU A 52 -3.38 -6.18 -1.32
CA LEU A 52 -1.97 -5.83 -1.21
C LEU A 52 -1.44 -6.11 0.19
N ALA A 53 -2.22 -5.78 1.21
CA ALA A 53 -1.82 -6.05 2.58
C ALA A 53 -1.61 -7.55 2.79
N ASN A 54 -2.52 -8.37 2.26
CA ASN A 54 -2.37 -9.82 2.33
C ASN A 54 -1.09 -10.29 1.65
N CYS A 55 -0.81 -9.76 0.47
CA CYS A 55 0.40 -10.14 -0.27
C CYS A 55 1.67 -9.76 0.50
N LEU A 56 1.59 -8.69 1.26
CA LEU A 56 2.73 -8.20 2.02
C LEU A 56 2.77 -8.79 3.43
N GLY A 57 1.73 -9.52 3.83
CA GLY A 57 1.70 -10.13 5.15
C GLY A 57 1.48 -9.16 6.29
N VAL A 58 0.78 -8.06 6.02
CA VAL A 58 0.49 -7.06 7.04
C VAL A 58 -1.02 -6.84 7.11
N ASP A 59 -1.46 -6.27 8.22
CA ASP A 59 -2.86 -5.92 8.40
C ASP A 59 -3.16 -4.66 7.58
N VAL A 60 -4.29 -4.67 6.86
CA VAL A 60 -4.65 -3.53 6.04
C VAL A 60 -4.79 -2.25 6.88
N ARG A 61 -5.11 -2.39 8.16
CA ARG A 61 -5.26 -1.23 9.04
C ARG A 61 -3.95 -0.47 9.22
N TYR A 62 -2.82 -1.13 8.97
CA TYR A 62 -1.55 -0.44 9.05
C TYR A 62 -1.51 0.75 8.09
N PHE A 63 -2.14 0.60 6.93
CA PHE A 63 -2.11 1.65 5.91
C PHE A 63 -3.09 2.78 6.18
N ILE A 64 -4.13 2.52 6.96
CA ILE A 64 -5.22 3.48 7.12
C ILE A 64 -5.43 3.92 8.56
N SER A 65 -4.63 3.40 9.49
CA SER A 65 -4.89 3.64 10.91
C SER A 65 -4.80 5.11 11.28
N GLU A 66 -3.90 5.85 10.68
CA GLU A 66 -3.76 7.26 10.99
C GLU A 66 -4.98 8.05 10.52
N GLU A 67 -5.53 7.66 9.39
CA GLU A 67 -6.72 8.34 8.90
C GLU A 67 -7.90 8.08 9.80
N PHE A 68 -8.01 6.88 10.32
CA PHE A 68 -9.04 6.58 11.29
C PHE A 68 -8.85 7.39 12.56
N GLN A 69 -7.62 7.52 13.01
CA GLN A 69 -7.34 8.25 14.24
C GLN A 69 -7.65 9.72 14.08
N SER A 70 -7.37 10.28 12.91
CA SER A 70 -7.61 11.70 12.70
C SER A 70 -9.09 12.04 12.70
N GLU A 71 -9.95 11.08 12.45
CA GLU A 71 -11.38 11.27 12.48
C GLU A 71 -11.97 11.11 13.87
N ASN A 72 -11.19 10.67 14.78
CA ASN A 72 -11.64 10.40 16.14
C ASN A 72 -11.33 11.57 17.03
N PRO A 73 -12.33 12.30 17.47
CA PRO A 73 -12.04 13.45 18.33
C PRO A 73 -11.49 13.05 19.67
#